data_d0a988d38fc25b28f278adc7ddfd04e4
#
_entry.id   d0a988d38fc25b28f278adc7ddfd04e4
#
_cell.length_a   1.000
_cell.length_b   1.000
_cell.length_c   1.000
_cell.angle_alpha   90.00
_cell.angle_beta   90.00
_cell.angle_gamma   90.00
#
_symmetry.space_group_name_H-M   'P 1'
#
loop_
_entity.id
_entity.type
_entity.pdbx_description
1 polymer ?
#
loop_
_entity_poly.entity_id
_entity_poly.type
_entity_poly.pdbx_seq_one_letter_code
_entity_poly.pdbx_strand_id
1 'polypeptide(L)'
;VGSSRFYDYSVVEEALDKWVGDEANPDLIITGGASGVDYLAERWADNHGVPFAVFSEAWNAPRVGLEDLGRTEAPNTLTNELLAAATHILAFPSSTSKWTEIVIQMAEERGIPCVVIHVE
;
A
#
# COMPACT_ATOMS: atom_id res chain seq x y z
N VAL A 1 1.19 -1.45 0.76
CA VAL A 1 -0.24 -1.40 1.10
C VAL A 1 -0.49 -2.18 2.38
N GLY A 2 -1.54 -1.84 3.12
CA GLY A 2 -1.85 -2.59 4.32
C GLY A 2 -2.91 -1.95 5.20
N SER A 3 -3.04 -2.49 6.41
CA SER A 3 -4.04 -2.05 7.37
C SER A 3 -3.86 -0.58 7.75
N SER A 4 -4.94 0.19 7.64
CA SER A 4 -4.93 1.59 8.05
C SER A 4 -4.93 1.79 9.57
N ARG A 5 -5.04 0.71 10.32
CA ARG A 5 -5.08 0.74 11.79
C ARG A 5 -3.86 0.12 12.44
N PHE A 6 -2.86 -0.26 11.66
CA PHE A 6 -1.66 -0.92 12.18
C PHE A 6 -0.55 0.13 12.33
N TYR A 7 0.01 0.23 13.52
CA TYR A 7 1.00 1.26 13.84
C TYR A 7 2.30 0.71 14.47
N ASP A 8 2.56 -0.58 14.35
CA ASP A 8 3.81 -1.13 14.84
C ASP A 8 4.90 -0.96 13.79
N TYR A 9 5.65 0.12 13.90
CA TYR A 9 6.71 0.45 12.97
C TYR A 9 7.77 -0.65 12.85
N SER A 10 8.09 -1.33 13.95
CA SER A 10 9.14 -2.36 13.93
C SER A 10 8.85 -3.49 12.96
N VAL A 11 7.59 -3.85 12.79
CA VAL A 11 7.19 -4.89 11.84
C VAL A 11 7.41 -4.44 10.41
N VAL A 12 7.00 -3.21 10.09
CA VAL A 12 7.19 -2.65 8.75
C VAL A 12 8.67 -2.43 8.46
N GLU A 13 9.41 -1.91 9.43
CA GLU A 13 10.85 -1.71 9.30
C GLU A 13 11.57 -3.02 9.02
N GLU A 14 11.29 -4.06 9.80
CA GLU A 14 11.92 -5.36 9.62
C GLU A 14 11.64 -5.94 8.24
N ALA A 15 10.40 -5.85 7.78
CA ALA A 15 10.01 -6.35 6.47
C ALA A 15 10.70 -5.60 5.34
N LEU A 16 10.76 -4.28 5.42
CA LEU A 16 11.43 -3.46 4.41
C LEU A 16 12.94 -3.66 4.44
N ASP A 17 13.54 -3.75 5.61
CA ASP A 17 14.98 -4.02 5.73
C ASP A 17 15.33 -5.37 5.13
N LYS A 18 14.51 -6.38 5.35
CA LYS A 18 14.70 -7.69 4.75
C LYS A 18 14.57 -7.63 3.22
N TRP A 19 13.58 -6.91 2.73
CA TRP A 19 13.37 -6.77 1.30
C TRP A 19 14.58 -6.10 0.64
N VAL A 20 15.11 -5.05 1.26
CA VAL A 20 16.32 -4.36 0.78
C VAL A 20 17.52 -5.31 0.74
N GLY A 21 17.65 -6.16 1.76
CA GLY A 21 18.74 -7.14 1.80
C GLY A 21 18.63 -8.20 0.72
N ASP A 22 17.41 -8.62 0.38
CA ASP A 22 17.17 -9.65 -0.62
C ASP A 22 17.17 -9.11 -2.05
N GLU A 23 16.71 -7.90 -2.26
CA GLU A 23 16.57 -7.30 -3.59
C GLU A 23 17.58 -6.17 -3.80
N ALA A 24 17.25 -4.99 -3.35
CA ALA A 24 18.09 -3.78 -3.45
C ALA A 24 17.36 -2.63 -2.78
N ASN A 25 18.02 -1.48 -2.65
CA ASN A 25 17.32 -0.27 -2.23
C ASN A 25 16.27 0.10 -3.27
N PRO A 26 15.03 0.38 -2.85
CA PRO A 26 14.02 0.80 -3.80
C PRO A 26 14.33 2.19 -4.33
N ASP A 27 14.02 2.43 -5.59
CA ASP A 27 14.16 3.75 -6.18
C ASP A 27 13.05 4.69 -5.71
N LEU A 28 11.89 4.13 -5.38
CA LEU A 28 10.72 4.90 -4.97
C LEU A 28 9.77 4.01 -4.17
N ILE A 29 9.30 4.52 -3.06
CA ILE A 29 8.22 3.90 -2.29
C ILE A 29 6.91 4.58 -2.70
N ILE A 30 5.90 3.79 -2.98
CA ILE A 30 4.58 4.30 -3.36
C ILE A 30 3.56 3.85 -2.33
N THR A 31 2.75 4.78 -1.84
CA THR A 31 1.67 4.47 -0.90
C THR A 31 0.36 5.09 -1.36
N GLY A 32 -0.73 4.64 -0.76
CA GLY A 32 -2.05 5.21 -1.01
C GLY A 32 -2.40 6.40 -0.13
N GLY A 33 -1.50 6.83 0.73
CA GLY A 33 -1.73 7.99 1.59
C GLY A 33 -2.65 7.73 2.77
N ALA A 34 -2.93 6.48 3.10
CA ALA A 34 -3.76 6.16 4.25
C ALA A 34 -2.93 6.25 5.55
N SER A 35 -3.61 6.15 6.67
CA SER A 35 -2.96 5.98 7.96
C SER A 35 -2.43 4.54 8.10
N GLY A 36 -1.83 4.21 9.22
CA GLY A 36 -1.36 2.86 9.49
C GLY A 36 -0.14 2.49 8.67
N VAL A 37 -0.21 1.37 7.97
CA VAL A 37 0.94 0.83 7.22
C VAL A 37 1.49 1.83 6.21
N ASP A 38 0.63 2.53 5.48
CA ASP A 38 1.09 3.52 4.50
C ASP A 38 1.92 4.62 5.17
N TYR A 39 1.45 5.13 6.30
CA TYR A 39 2.19 6.12 7.08
C TYR A 39 3.54 5.56 7.55
N LEU A 40 3.56 4.32 8.02
CA LEU A 40 4.78 3.69 8.51
C LEU A 40 5.79 3.48 7.38
N ALA A 41 5.32 3.12 6.18
CA ALA A 41 6.18 2.97 5.01
C ALA A 41 6.79 4.31 4.60
N GLU A 42 6.02 5.39 4.64
CA GLU A 42 6.53 6.73 4.36
C GLU A 42 7.59 7.13 5.38
N ARG A 43 7.37 6.81 6.64
CA ARG A 43 8.34 7.06 7.71
C ARG A 43 9.64 6.29 7.48
N TRP A 44 9.54 5.03 7.06
CA TRP A 44 10.72 4.23 6.74
C TRP A 44 11.49 4.87 5.58
N ALA A 45 10.80 5.27 4.53
CA ALA A 45 11.42 5.91 3.38
C ALA A 45 12.15 7.19 3.78
N ASP A 46 11.52 8.02 4.60
CA ASP A 46 12.13 9.25 5.10
C ASP A 46 13.38 8.95 5.93
N ASN A 47 13.31 7.98 6.81
CA ASN A 47 14.44 7.59 7.68
C ASN A 47 15.62 7.04 6.88
N HIS A 48 15.38 6.46 5.73
CA HIS A 48 16.42 5.83 4.90
C HIS A 48 16.80 6.65 3.67
N GLY A 49 16.26 7.86 3.55
CA GLY A 49 16.56 8.72 2.41
C GLY A 49 16.04 8.21 1.08
N VAL A 50 14.99 7.39 1.10
CA VAL A 50 14.36 6.87 -0.12
C VAL A 50 13.21 7.80 -0.51
N PRO A 51 13.14 8.22 -1.77
CA PRO A 51 11.99 9.02 -2.23
C PRO A 51 10.69 8.25 -2.09
N PHE A 52 9.61 8.96 -1.75
CA PHE A 52 8.30 8.32 -1.77
C PHE A 52 7.26 9.22 -2.43
N ALA A 53 6.27 8.58 -3.04
CA ALA A 53 5.15 9.24 -3.69
C ALA A 53 3.86 8.74 -3.08
N VAL A 54 2.90 9.64 -2.91
CA VAL A 54 1.59 9.29 -2.36
C VAL A 54 0.57 9.39 -3.50
N PHE A 55 -0.02 8.25 -3.82
CA PHE A 55 -1.11 8.17 -4.79
C PHE A 55 -2.40 8.13 -3.98
N SER A 56 -3.16 9.18 -4.00
CA SER A 56 -4.37 9.26 -3.19
C SER A 56 -5.60 9.47 -4.03
N GLU A 57 -6.71 8.91 -3.57
CA GLU A 57 -7.99 9.21 -4.16
C GLU A 57 -8.40 10.63 -3.82
N ALA A 58 -9.09 11.26 -4.76
CA ALA A 58 -9.68 12.57 -4.51
C ALA A 58 -10.99 12.39 -3.74
N TRP A 59 -10.86 12.09 -2.46
CA TRP A 59 -12.03 11.82 -1.61
C TRP A 59 -13.01 12.99 -1.54
N ASN A 60 -12.53 14.20 -1.82
CA ASN A 60 -13.36 15.39 -1.84
C ASN A 60 -14.10 15.56 -3.16
N ALA A 61 -13.71 14.84 -4.19
CA ALA A 61 -14.36 14.94 -5.48
C ALA A 61 -15.72 14.20 -5.40
N PRO A 62 -16.79 14.83 -5.86
CA PRO A 62 -18.08 14.16 -5.86
C PRO A 62 -18.05 12.94 -6.78
N ARG A 63 -18.61 11.85 -6.30
CA ARG A 63 -18.77 10.63 -7.08
C ARG A 63 -20.24 10.39 -7.24
N VAL A 64 -20.78 10.96 -8.27
CA VAL A 64 -22.22 10.90 -8.51
C VAL A 64 -22.67 9.44 -8.56
N GLY A 65 -23.61 9.10 -7.70
CA GLY A 65 -24.13 7.75 -7.61
C GLY A 65 -23.30 6.78 -6.78
N LEU A 66 -22.16 7.22 -6.26
CA LEU A 66 -21.25 6.36 -5.51
C LEU A 66 -21.03 6.82 -4.07
N GLU A 67 -21.73 7.84 -3.62
CA GLU A 67 -21.50 8.44 -2.30
C GLU A 67 -21.63 7.40 -1.18
N ASP A 68 -22.64 6.55 -1.27
CA ASP A 68 -22.89 5.51 -0.29
C ASP A 68 -21.98 4.30 -0.45
N LEU A 69 -21.47 4.12 -1.65
CA LEU A 69 -20.58 3.00 -1.99
C LEU A 69 -19.14 3.43 -2.12
N GLY A 70 -18.86 4.70 -1.86
CA GLY A 70 -17.57 5.30 -2.14
C GLY A 70 -16.38 4.52 -1.61
N ARG A 71 -16.48 3.99 -0.40
CA ARG A 71 -15.39 3.22 0.19
C ARG A 71 -15.15 1.90 -0.52
N THR A 72 -16.17 1.34 -1.15
CA THR A 72 -16.06 0.09 -1.90
C THR A 72 -15.59 0.36 -3.32
N GLU A 73 -16.08 1.44 -3.93
CA GLU A 73 -15.79 1.75 -5.33
C GLU A 73 -14.52 2.58 -5.50
N ALA A 74 -14.24 3.44 -4.54
CA ALA A 74 -13.12 4.36 -4.61
C ALA A 74 -11.77 3.68 -4.89
N PRO A 75 -11.46 2.53 -4.29
CA PRO A 75 -10.16 1.90 -4.49
C PRO A 75 -9.84 1.53 -5.93
N ASN A 76 -10.82 1.42 -6.78
CA ASN A 76 -10.56 0.98 -8.16
C ASN A 76 -9.59 1.88 -8.91
N THR A 77 -9.80 3.20 -8.88
CA THR A 77 -8.89 4.12 -9.55
C THR A 77 -7.52 4.12 -8.89
N LEU A 78 -7.48 4.24 -7.57
CA LEU A 78 -6.23 4.23 -6.83
C LEU A 78 -5.49 2.91 -7.01
N THR A 79 -6.20 1.80 -6.94
CA THR A 79 -5.62 0.47 -7.11
C THR A 79 -4.96 0.34 -8.47
N ASN A 80 -5.64 0.76 -9.53
CA ASN A 80 -5.09 0.69 -10.88
C ASN A 80 -3.85 1.57 -11.03
N GLU A 81 -3.85 2.76 -10.46
CA GLU A 81 -2.69 3.65 -10.51
C GLU A 81 -1.49 3.05 -9.77
N LEU A 82 -1.71 2.50 -8.59
CA LEU A 82 -0.65 1.86 -7.81
C LEU A 82 -0.06 0.67 -8.57
N LEU A 83 -0.91 -0.18 -9.11
CA LEU A 83 -0.46 -1.38 -9.80
C LEU A 83 0.23 -1.06 -11.13
N ALA A 84 -0.17 0.02 -11.79
CA ALA A 84 0.49 0.46 -13.02
C ALA A 84 1.90 0.97 -12.75
N ALA A 85 2.13 1.56 -11.60
CA ALA A 85 3.42 2.15 -11.23
C ALA A 85 4.33 1.17 -10.49
N ALA A 86 3.77 0.18 -9.79
CA ALA A 86 4.54 -0.71 -8.93
C ALA A 86 5.28 -1.78 -9.72
N THR A 87 6.51 -2.05 -9.32
CA THR A 87 7.27 -3.20 -9.81
C THR A 87 7.26 -4.34 -8.80
N HIS A 88 7.10 -4.01 -7.52
CA HIS A 88 7.05 -4.96 -6.42
C HIS A 88 6.06 -4.43 -5.39
N ILE A 89 5.42 -5.32 -4.66
CA ILE A 89 4.45 -4.94 -3.65
C ILE A 89 4.77 -5.62 -2.33
N LEU A 90 4.75 -4.85 -1.25
CA LEU A 90 4.74 -5.37 0.11
C LEU A 90 3.36 -5.09 0.70
N ALA A 91 2.69 -6.11 1.14
CA ALA A 91 1.34 -6.01 1.66
C ALA A 91 1.27 -6.48 3.11
N PHE A 92 0.61 -5.70 3.94
CA PHE A 92 0.47 -5.96 5.38
C PHE A 92 -1.02 -6.01 5.75
N PRO A 93 -1.75 -7.04 5.30
CA PRO A 93 -3.17 -7.12 5.58
C PRO A 93 -3.44 -7.55 7.04
N SER A 94 -4.47 -6.96 7.61
CA SER A 94 -5.07 -7.47 8.84
C SER A 94 -6.31 -8.28 8.49
N SER A 95 -6.96 -8.86 9.49
CA SER A 95 -8.18 -9.65 9.28
C SER A 95 -9.32 -8.85 8.65
N THR A 96 -9.26 -7.51 8.71
CA THR A 96 -10.32 -6.64 8.18
C THR A 96 -9.88 -5.81 6.98
N SER A 97 -8.71 -6.09 6.42
CA SER A 97 -8.14 -5.30 5.32
C SER A 97 -8.66 -5.77 3.96
N LYS A 98 -9.92 -5.51 3.67
CA LYS A 98 -10.54 -5.96 2.42
C LYS A 98 -9.90 -5.38 1.18
N TRP A 99 -9.59 -4.09 1.21
CA TRP A 99 -8.95 -3.44 0.05
C TRP A 99 -7.55 -3.99 -0.20
N THR A 100 -6.79 -4.23 0.87
CA THR A 100 -5.45 -4.81 0.74
C THR A 100 -5.52 -6.19 0.09
N GLU A 101 -6.50 -7.00 0.45
CA GLU A 101 -6.70 -8.31 -0.19
C GLU A 101 -7.01 -8.18 -1.68
N ILE A 102 -7.78 -7.17 -2.05
CA ILE A 102 -8.08 -6.90 -3.46
C ILE A 102 -6.80 -6.52 -4.22
N VAL A 103 -5.95 -5.69 -3.62
CA VAL A 103 -4.67 -5.30 -4.23
C VAL A 103 -3.77 -6.52 -4.42
N ILE A 104 -3.69 -7.39 -3.41
CA ILE A 104 -2.90 -8.62 -3.49
C ILE A 104 -3.38 -9.50 -4.64
N GLN A 105 -4.68 -9.70 -4.74
CA GLN A 105 -5.26 -10.53 -5.78
C GLN A 105 -5.00 -9.95 -7.17
N MET A 106 -5.18 -8.65 -7.35
CA MET A 106 -4.93 -8.00 -8.64
C MET A 106 -3.45 -8.03 -9.01
N ALA A 107 -2.56 -7.92 -8.02
CA ALA A 107 -1.13 -8.04 -8.27
C ALA A 107 -0.77 -9.43 -8.80
N GLU A 108 -1.36 -10.48 -8.22
CA GLU A 108 -1.16 -11.85 -8.71
C GLU A 108 -1.63 -11.99 -10.14
N GLU A 109 -2.79 -11.45 -10.46
CA GLU A 109 -3.35 -11.50 -11.82
C GLU A 109 -2.46 -10.80 -12.84
N ARG A 110 -1.74 -9.75 -12.41
CA ARG A 110 -0.84 -8.98 -13.27
C ARG A 110 0.59 -9.47 -13.25
N GLY A 111 0.89 -10.51 -12.47
CA GLY A 111 2.23 -11.05 -12.37
C GLY A 111 3.22 -10.15 -11.63
N ILE A 112 2.75 -9.26 -10.77
CA ILE A 112 3.61 -8.39 -9.97
C ILE A 112 4.05 -9.13 -8.70
N PRO A 113 5.36 -9.23 -8.43
CA PRO A 113 5.84 -9.87 -7.20
C PRO A 113 5.25 -9.19 -5.97
N CYS A 114 4.68 -9.99 -5.09
CA CYS A 114 4.00 -9.48 -3.89
C CYS A 114 4.42 -10.30 -2.67
N VAL A 115 4.95 -9.62 -1.66
CA VAL A 115 5.27 -10.22 -0.36
C VAL A 115 4.15 -9.85 0.59
N VAL A 116 3.56 -10.84 1.24
CA VAL A 116 2.42 -10.65 2.13
C VAL A 116 2.84 -10.95 3.56
N ILE A 117 2.67 -9.99 4.44
CA ILE A 117 2.96 -10.11 5.87
C ILE A 117 1.67 -9.81 6.62
N HIS A 118 1.06 -10.83 7.20
CA HIS A 118 -0.17 -10.66 7.96
C HIS A 118 0.09 -9.94 9.28
N VAL A 119 -0.73 -8.93 9.60
CA VAL A 119 -0.63 -8.15 10.83
C VAL A 119 -1.98 -8.09 11.53
N GLU A 120 -1.99 -7.68 12.79
CA GLU A 120 -3.23 -7.51 13.55
C GLU A 120 -3.41 -6.09 14.05
#